data_a75c0b13507c7ec95cc5f35fe4a27668
#
_entry.id   a75c0b13507c7ec95cc5f35fe4a27668
#
_cell.length_a   1.000
_cell.length_b   1.000
_cell.length_c   1.000
_cell.angle_alpha   90.00
_cell.angle_beta   90.00
_cell.angle_gamma   90.00
#
_symmetry.space_group_name_H-M   'P 1'
#
loop_
_entity.id
_entity.type
_entity.pdbx_description
1 polymer ?
#
loop_
_entity_poly.entity_id
_entity_poly.type
_entity_poly.pdbx_seq_one_letter_code
_entity_poly.pdbx_strand_id
1 'polypeptide(L)'
;MSSLAPRVVRLETARLELRLFRPEDLGAFAAMNADPEVMRYIGAGQTHDRARAADTLERIRWHWAEHGFGRWAIERASDGVFLGFCGVGFPTFTPEVATRPEIGWRLAREHWGHGYATEAAIAARDHFFATGSWSEIISLSDPRNVASHRVMRKIGMRRIDDLPTAGSGVLAVHQLDRADWRPA
;
A
#
# COMPACT_ATOMS: atom_id res chain seq x y z
N MET A 1 -19.06 22.73 4.42
CA MET A 1 -17.84 21.96 4.14
C MET A 1 -17.37 21.43 5.48
N SER A 2 -17.70 20.17 5.80
CA SER A 2 -17.35 19.57 7.09
C SER A 2 -15.91 19.09 7.00
N SER A 3 -15.00 19.79 7.68
CA SER A 3 -13.64 19.32 7.91
C SER A 3 -13.70 18.09 8.80
N LEU A 4 -13.66 16.92 8.21
CA LEU A 4 -13.37 15.70 8.96
C LEU A 4 -11.89 15.77 9.34
N ALA A 5 -11.61 16.19 10.57
CA ALA A 5 -10.29 16.00 11.15
C ALA A 5 -9.92 14.51 10.98
N PRO A 6 -8.70 14.20 10.50
CA PRO A 6 -8.30 12.82 10.33
C PRO A 6 -8.43 12.12 11.69
N ARG A 7 -9.32 11.15 11.79
CA ARG A 7 -9.30 10.23 12.92
C ARG A 7 -7.94 9.55 12.85
N VAL A 8 -7.11 9.79 13.87
CA VAL A 8 -5.83 9.08 14.03
C VAL A 8 -6.18 7.60 14.06
N VAL A 9 -6.00 6.95 12.94
CA VAL A 9 -6.30 5.54 12.81
C VAL A 9 -5.00 4.78 13.01
N ARG A 10 -4.97 4.07 14.11
CA ARG A 10 -3.96 3.06 14.40
C ARG A 10 -4.65 1.72 14.29
N LEU A 11 -4.08 0.81 13.51
CA LEU A 11 -4.55 -0.57 13.43
C LEU A 11 -3.52 -1.47 14.10
N GLU A 12 -3.98 -2.36 14.95
CA GLU A 12 -3.16 -3.37 15.62
C GLU A 12 -3.53 -4.75 15.09
N THR A 13 -2.51 -5.56 14.89
CA THR A 13 -2.66 -6.97 14.52
C THR A 13 -1.87 -7.84 15.50
N ALA A 14 -1.78 -9.13 15.28
CA ALA A 14 -1.03 -10.02 16.16
C ALA A 14 0.46 -9.65 16.29
N ARG A 15 1.05 -9.07 15.23
CA ARG A 15 2.51 -8.80 15.16
C ARG A 15 2.85 -7.38 14.73
N LEU A 16 1.88 -6.60 14.24
CA LEU A 16 2.12 -5.31 13.59
C LEU A 16 1.29 -4.21 14.21
N GLU A 17 1.85 -3.01 14.15
CA GLU A 17 1.15 -1.75 14.28
C GLU A 17 1.19 -1.01 12.95
N LEU A 18 0.02 -0.65 12.42
CA LEU A 18 -0.12 0.23 11.27
C LEU A 18 -0.48 1.62 11.80
N ARG A 19 0.37 2.61 11.58
CA ARG A 19 0.22 3.97 12.09
C ARG A 19 0.50 5.02 11.01
N LEU A 20 0.13 6.25 11.28
CA LEU A 20 0.52 7.36 10.40
C LEU A 20 2.04 7.50 10.38
N PHE A 21 2.56 7.94 9.22
CA PHE A 21 3.99 8.23 9.10
C PHE A 21 4.41 9.40 9.98
N ARG A 22 5.55 9.25 10.64
CA ARG A 22 6.24 10.26 11.45
C ARG A 22 7.43 10.83 10.69
N PRO A 23 7.95 12.02 11.03
CA PRO A 23 9.16 12.56 10.40
C PRO A 23 10.37 11.62 10.50
N GLU A 24 10.48 10.89 11.61
CA GLU A 24 11.57 9.97 11.92
C GLU A 24 11.60 8.76 10.97
N ASP A 25 10.48 8.40 10.34
CA ASP A 25 10.40 7.29 9.40
C ASP A 25 11.16 7.55 8.09
N LEU A 26 11.46 8.81 7.77
CA LEU A 26 12.08 9.18 6.50
C LEU A 26 13.41 8.44 6.26
N GLY A 27 14.19 8.20 7.30
CA GLY A 27 15.46 7.48 7.18
C GLY A 27 15.27 6.05 6.67
N ALA A 28 14.44 5.28 7.37
CA ALA A 28 14.12 3.89 7.02
C ALA A 28 13.34 3.79 5.70
N PHE A 29 12.38 4.70 5.48
CA PHE A 29 11.62 4.76 4.24
C PHE A 29 12.52 5.06 3.03
N ALA A 30 13.48 5.98 3.13
CA ALA A 30 14.42 6.28 2.06
C ALA A 30 15.36 5.10 1.78
N ALA A 31 15.88 4.44 2.82
CA ALA A 31 16.72 3.25 2.69
C ALA A 31 15.97 2.12 1.95
N MET A 32 14.73 1.85 2.32
CA MET A 32 13.88 0.87 1.64
C MET A 32 13.70 1.20 0.15
N ASN A 33 13.45 2.47 -0.19
CA ASN A 33 13.24 2.89 -1.58
C ASN A 33 14.55 3.04 -2.39
N ALA A 34 15.70 3.02 -1.75
CA ALA A 34 17.02 2.99 -2.38
C ALA A 34 17.48 1.56 -2.70
N ASP A 35 16.83 0.53 -2.18
CA ASP A 35 17.15 -0.88 -2.49
C ASP A 35 16.61 -1.26 -3.88
N PRO A 36 17.50 -1.64 -4.84
CA PRO A 36 17.07 -2.02 -6.19
C PRO A 36 16.18 -3.28 -6.22
N GLU A 37 16.34 -4.21 -5.29
CA GLU A 37 15.48 -5.39 -5.23
C GLU A 37 14.06 -5.03 -4.78
N VAL A 38 13.93 -4.09 -3.83
CA VAL A 38 12.62 -3.57 -3.40
C VAL A 38 11.92 -2.84 -4.54
N MET A 39 12.68 -2.07 -5.31
CA MET A 39 12.16 -1.23 -6.40
C MET A 39 12.01 -1.96 -7.74
N ARG A 40 12.51 -3.18 -7.85
CA ARG A 40 12.61 -3.96 -9.11
C ARG A 40 11.32 -3.98 -9.95
N TYR A 41 10.17 -4.04 -9.31
CA TYR A 41 8.85 -4.10 -9.95
C TYR A 41 8.00 -2.86 -9.71
N ILE A 42 8.60 -1.75 -9.28
CA ILE A 42 7.91 -0.50 -8.98
C ILE A 42 8.22 0.53 -10.06
N GLY A 43 7.17 1.00 -10.75
CA GLY A 43 7.35 1.92 -11.88
C GLY A 43 8.31 1.35 -12.92
N ALA A 44 9.36 2.10 -13.25
CA ALA A 44 10.42 1.66 -14.18
C ALA A 44 11.57 0.90 -13.50
N GLY A 45 11.41 0.45 -12.26
CA GLY A 45 12.45 -0.24 -11.51
C GLY A 45 13.57 0.66 -10.96
N GLN A 46 13.39 1.97 -11.05
CA GLN A 46 14.39 2.94 -10.57
C GLN A 46 14.27 3.14 -9.06
N THR A 47 15.42 3.15 -8.39
CA THR A 47 15.51 3.51 -6.97
C THR A 47 15.17 4.99 -6.76
N HIS A 48 14.74 5.32 -5.56
CA HIS A 48 14.48 6.69 -5.15
C HIS A 48 15.59 7.16 -4.21
N ASP A 49 16.07 8.37 -4.44
CA ASP A 49 16.91 9.07 -3.49
C ASP A 49 16.11 9.57 -2.27
N ARG A 50 16.81 10.16 -1.31
CA ARG A 50 16.20 10.69 -0.08
C ARG A 50 15.20 11.82 -0.35
N ALA A 51 15.47 12.68 -1.34
CA ALA A 51 14.59 13.80 -1.69
C ALA A 51 13.25 13.27 -2.24
N ARG A 52 13.31 12.34 -3.20
CA ARG A 52 12.13 11.70 -3.77
C ARG A 52 11.35 10.87 -2.74
N ALA A 53 12.05 10.27 -1.76
CA ALA A 53 11.40 9.60 -0.65
C ALA A 53 10.63 10.59 0.25
N ALA A 54 11.21 11.75 0.56
CA ALA A 54 10.55 12.80 1.31
C ALA A 54 9.29 13.31 0.60
N ASP A 55 9.37 13.60 -0.71
CA ASP A 55 8.21 14.02 -1.51
C ASP A 55 7.10 12.96 -1.51
N THR A 56 7.47 11.68 -1.50
CA THR A 56 6.50 10.59 -1.42
C THR A 56 5.80 10.55 -0.07
N LEU A 57 6.52 10.78 1.04
CA LEU A 57 5.90 10.84 2.37
C LEU A 57 4.96 12.05 2.50
N GLU A 58 5.32 13.20 1.96
CA GLU A 58 4.42 14.37 1.96
C GLU A 58 3.13 14.09 1.17
N ARG A 59 3.22 13.41 0.03
CA ARG A 59 2.02 12.99 -0.73
C ARG A 59 1.15 12.00 0.04
N ILE A 60 1.75 11.08 0.80
CA ILE A 60 0.99 10.16 1.66
C ILE A 60 0.27 10.92 2.76
N ARG A 61 0.93 11.90 3.41
CA ARG A 61 0.32 12.76 4.45
C ARG A 61 -0.81 13.60 3.89
N TRP A 62 -0.58 14.22 2.73
CA TRP A 62 -1.61 15.00 2.04
C TRP A 62 -2.82 14.11 1.70
N HIS A 63 -2.62 12.91 1.20
CA HIS A 63 -3.70 11.98 0.87
C HIS A 63 -4.55 11.65 2.10
N TRP A 64 -3.93 11.43 3.27
CA TRP A 64 -4.64 11.24 4.52
C TRP A 64 -5.49 12.45 4.92
N ALA A 65 -4.94 13.65 4.79
CA ALA A 65 -5.63 14.89 5.13
C ALA A 65 -6.84 15.16 4.20
N GLU A 66 -6.69 14.85 2.92
CA GLU A 66 -7.72 15.11 1.90
C GLU A 66 -8.83 14.06 1.92
N HIS A 67 -8.49 12.78 2.09
CA HIS A 67 -9.43 11.67 1.86
C HIS A 67 -9.85 10.94 3.15
N GLY A 68 -9.17 11.15 4.27
CA GLY A 68 -9.46 10.46 5.54
C GLY A 68 -9.04 8.99 5.58
N PHE A 69 -8.39 8.48 4.53
CA PHE A 69 -7.74 7.17 4.46
C PHE A 69 -6.42 7.28 3.67
N GLY A 70 -5.55 6.28 3.78
CA GLY A 70 -4.24 6.37 3.12
C GLY A 70 -3.37 5.16 3.42
N ARG A 71 -2.07 5.34 3.20
CA ARG A 71 -1.05 4.34 3.48
C ARG A 71 -0.48 4.57 4.87
N TRP A 72 -0.41 3.51 5.67
CA TRP A 72 0.20 3.48 6.99
C TRP A 72 1.66 3.04 6.91
N ALA A 73 2.49 3.58 7.80
CA ALA A 73 3.74 2.94 8.17
C ALA A 73 3.44 1.64 8.94
N ILE A 74 4.19 0.59 8.66
CA ILE A 74 4.11 -0.68 9.37
C ILE A 74 5.28 -0.76 10.36
N GLU A 75 4.95 -0.93 11.62
CA GLU A 75 5.92 -1.23 12.68
C GLU A 75 5.72 -2.66 13.19
N ARG A 76 6.82 -3.31 13.58
CA ARG A 76 6.73 -4.58 14.31
C ARG A 76 6.41 -4.30 15.76
N ALA A 77 5.32 -4.87 16.27
CA ALA A 77 4.80 -4.57 17.59
C ALA A 77 5.76 -4.92 18.73
N SER A 78 6.65 -5.92 18.53
CA SER A 78 7.55 -6.39 19.59
C SER A 78 8.71 -5.44 19.90
N ASP A 79 9.13 -4.61 18.94
CA ASP A 79 10.36 -3.79 19.07
C ASP A 79 10.29 -2.42 18.38
N GLY A 80 9.16 -2.08 17.75
CA GLY A 80 8.96 -0.80 17.08
C GLY A 80 9.77 -0.61 15.79
N VAL A 81 10.32 -1.67 15.21
CA VAL A 81 11.09 -1.59 13.97
C VAL A 81 10.17 -1.28 12.81
N PHE A 82 10.52 -0.24 12.02
CA PHE A 82 9.85 0.09 10.78
C PHE A 82 10.08 -1.00 9.75
N LEU A 83 9.00 -1.59 9.23
CA LEU A 83 9.07 -2.68 8.26
C LEU A 83 8.79 -2.21 6.83
N GLY A 84 8.06 -1.10 6.66
CA GLY A 84 7.59 -0.61 5.38
C GLY A 84 6.25 0.10 5.47
N PHE A 85 5.41 -0.04 4.46
CA PHE A 85 4.07 0.54 4.46
C PHE A 85 3.02 -0.37 3.82
N CYS A 86 1.77 -0.15 4.19
CA CYS A 86 0.59 -0.72 3.54
C CYS A 86 -0.60 0.22 3.69
N GLY A 87 -1.51 0.19 2.73
CA GLY A 87 -2.78 0.91 2.83
C GLY A 87 -3.39 1.24 1.48
N VAL A 88 -4.48 2.00 1.53
CA VAL A 88 -5.30 2.32 0.37
C VAL A 88 -5.04 3.76 -0.08
N GLY A 89 -4.98 3.98 -1.38
CA GLY A 89 -4.85 5.31 -1.97
C GLY A 89 -5.39 5.30 -3.39
N PHE A 90 -5.24 6.42 -4.10
CA PHE A 90 -5.58 6.48 -5.51
C PHE A 90 -4.31 6.37 -6.37
N PRO A 91 -4.31 5.54 -7.44
CA PRO A 91 -3.17 5.43 -8.35
C PRO A 91 -3.09 6.68 -9.24
N THR A 92 -2.12 7.55 -8.98
CA THR A 92 -1.95 8.83 -9.71
C THR A 92 -1.21 8.69 -11.04
N PHE A 93 -0.67 7.51 -11.31
CA PHE A 93 0.19 7.23 -12.48
C PHE A 93 -0.54 6.50 -13.61
N THR A 94 -1.80 6.13 -13.43
CA THR A 94 -2.60 5.34 -14.37
C THR A 94 -4.00 5.94 -14.46
N PRO A 95 -4.25 6.84 -15.44
CA PRO A 95 -5.51 7.58 -15.57
C PRO A 95 -6.75 6.67 -15.65
N GLU A 96 -6.63 5.50 -16.26
CA GLU A 96 -7.72 4.54 -16.47
C GLU A 96 -8.32 4.03 -15.16
N VAL A 97 -7.58 4.06 -14.09
CA VAL A 97 -8.01 3.60 -12.75
C VAL A 97 -7.80 4.65 -11.65
N ALA A 98 -7.53 5.90 -12.02
CA ALA A 98 -7.17 6.99 -11.09
C ALA A 98 -8.25 7.29 -10.03
N THR A 99 -9.51 6.93 -10.29
CA THR A 99 -10.63 7.10 -9.35
C THR A 99 -10.97 5.84 -8.55
N ARG A 100 -10.27 4.75 -8.79
CA ARG A 100 -10.50 3.47 -8.11
C ARG A 100 -9.55 3.36 -6.89
N PRO A 101 -10.04 3.06 -5.69
CA PRO A 101 -9.17 2.87 -4.54
C PRO A 101 -8.23 1.66 -4.75
N GLU A 102 -6.94 1.89 -4.56
CA GLU A 102 -5.87 0.90 -4.73
C GLU A 102 -5.26 0.56 -3.39
N ILE A 103 -5.25 -0.72 -3.03
CA ILE A 103 -4.44 -1.21 -1.92
C ILE A 103 -3.04 -1.57 -2.40
N GLY A 104 -2.02 -1.04 -1.71
CA GLY A 104 -0.62 -1.30 -2.02
C GLY A 104 0.22 -1.48 -0.78
N TRP A 105 1.34 -2.19 -0.92
CA TRP A 105 2.33 -2.42 0.13
C TRP A 105 3.74 -2.42 -0.42
N ARG A 106 4.69 -2.11 0.46
CA ARG A 106 6.13 -2.24 0.22
C ARG A 106 6.82 -2.47 1.56
N LEU A 107 7.65 -3.49 1.64
CA LEU A 107 8.45 -3.81 2.82
C LEU A 107 9.93 -3.73 2.48
N ALA A 108 10.74 -3.34 3.44
CA ALA A 108 12.18 -3.47 3.35
C ALA A 108 12.56 -4.96 3.19
N ARG A 109 13.60 -5.21 2.43
CA ARG A 109 13.96 -6.55 1.94
C ARG A 109 14.17 -7.57 3.06
N GLU A 110 14.81 -7.14 4.15
CA GLU A 110 15.08 -7.96 5.34
C GLU A 110 13.83 -8.45 6.06
N HIS A 111 12.66 -7.88 5.74
CA HIS A 111 11.37 -8.24 6.34
C HIS A 111 10.48 -9.08 5.43
N TRP A 112 11.01 -9.51 4.27
CA TRP A 112 10.26 -10.39 3.36
C TRP A 112 10.18 -11.83 3.90
N GLY A 113 9.23 -12.59 3.39
CA GLY A 113 9.07 -14.01 3.74
C GLY A 113 8.38 -14.29 5.07
N HIS A 114 8.15 -13.30 5.93
CA HIS A 114 7.56 -13.44 7.26
C HIS A 114 6.02 -13.34 7.31
N GLY A 115 5.38 -13.05 6.15
CA GLY A 115 3.93 -12.89 6.07
C GLY A 115 3.42 -11.50 6.46
N TYR A 116 4.28 -10.56 6.83
CA TYR A 116 3.89 -9.21 7.27
C TYR A 116 3.08 -8.44 6.24
N ALA A 117 3.42 -8.51 4.95
CA ALA A 117 2.64 -7.87 3.90
C ALA A 117 1.19 -8.36 3.84
N THR A 118 0.97 -9.67 4.01
CA THR A 118 -0.37 -10.27 4.02
C THR A 118 -1.16 -9.81 5.26
N GLU A 119 -0.54 -9.85 6.44
CA GLU A 119 -1.15 -9.42 7.70
C GLU A 119 -1.56 -7.95 7.67
N ALA A 120 -0.65 -7.07 7.23
CA ALA A 120 -0.93 -5.65 7.07
C ALA A 120 -2.02 -5.38 6.03
N ALA A 121 -1.99 -6.08 4.90
CA ALA A 121 -2.97 -5.88 3.83
C ALA A 121 -4.37 -6.37 4.22
N ILE A 122 -4.49 -7.44 5.01
CA ILE A 122 -5.78 -7.88 5.58
C ILE A 122 -6.33 -6.78 6.50
N ALA A 123 -5.54 -6.28 7.44
CA ALA A 123 -5.98 -5.25 8.38
C ALA A 123 -6.38 -3.96 7.64
N ALA A 124 -5.59 -3.52 6.67
CA ALA A 124 -5.88 -2.33 5.87
C ALA A 124 -7.13 -2.48 5.01
N ARG A 125 -7.32 -3.62 4.35
CA ARG A 125 -8.51 -3.97 3.56
C ARG A 125 -9.77 -3.98 4.42
N ASP A 126 -9.70 -4.66 5.56
CA ASP A 126 -10.86 -4.83 6.45
C ASP A 126 -11.27 -3.48 7.05
N HIS A 127 -10.30 -2.68 7.49
CA HIS A 127 -10.56 -1.32 7.94
C HIS A 127 -11.21 -0.46 6.84
N PHE A 128 -10.67 -0.50 5.62
CA PHE A 128 -11.16 0.30 4.50
C PHE A 128 -12.62 -0.03 4.17
N PHE A 129 -12.97 -1.31 4.07
CA PHE A 129 -14.35 -1.70 3.82
C PHE A 129 -15.28 -1.49 5.01
N ALA A 130 -14.80 -1.65 6.25
CA ALA A 130 -15.62 -1.43 7.45
C ALA A 130 -15.99 0.04 7.65
N THR A 131 -15.10 0.97 7.28
CA THR A 131 -15.27 2.41 7.58
C THR A 131 -15.75 3.24 6.38
N GLY A 132 -15.59 2.74 5.15
CA GLY A 132 -15.99 3.43 3.93
C GLY A 132 -17.18 2.77 3.23
N SER A 133 -17.73 3.43 2.21
CA SER A 133 -18.84 2.93 1.38
C SER A 133 -18.41 2.46 -0.01
N TRP A 134 -17.11 2.25 -0.22
CA TRP A 134 -16.55 1.82 -1.49
C TRP A 134 -17.07 0.44 -1.90
N SER A 135 -17.44 0.28 -3.17
CA SER A 135 -17.94 -0.98 -3.72
C SER A 135 -16.85 -1.99 -4.03
N GLU A 136 -15.62 -1.53 -4.20
CA GLU A 136 -14.48 -2.35 -4.59
C GLU A 136 -13.16 -1.76 -4.09
N ILE A 137 -12.11 -2.57 -4.19
CA ILE A 137 -10.72 -2.16 -4.04
C ILE A 137 -9.88 -2.90 -5.10
N ILE A 138 -8.95 -2.19 -5.73
CA ILE A 138 -8.00 -2.79 -6.69
C ILE A 138 -6.59 -2.88 -6.13
N SER A 139 -5.73 -3.63 -6.80
CA SER A 139 -4.28 -3.61 -6.60
C SER A 139 -3.58 -3.81 -7.93
N LEU A 140 -2.54 -3.03 -8.17
CA LEU A 140 -1.78 -3.00 -9.41
C LEU A 140 -0.38 -3.56 -9.18
N SER A 141 0.10 -4.42 -10.07
CA SER A 141 1.45 -4.98 -9.97
C SER A 141 1.99 -5.41 -11.31
N ASP A 142 3.31 -5.31 -11.49
CA ASP A 142 4.00 -5.97 -12.61
C ASP A 142 3.66 -7.47 -12.61
N PRO A 143 3.27 -8.05 -13.76
CA PRO A 143 2.93 -9.48 -13.85
C PRO A 143 4.04 -10.43 -13.39
N ARG A 144 5.30 -9.98 -13.39
CA ARG A 144 6.46 -10.75 -12.91
C ARG A 144 6.62 -10.72 -11.39
N ASN A 145 5.91 -9.85 -10.67
CA ASN A 145 5.97 -9.75 -9.22
C ASN A 145 5.12 -10.83 -8.53
N VAL A 146 5.59 -12.06 -8.61
CA VAL A 146 4.90 -13.24 -8.06
C VAL A 146 4.60 -13.09 -6.56
N ALA A 147 5.48 -12.41 -5.82
CA ALA A 147 5.30 -12.19 -4.39
C ALA A 147 4.05 -11.34 -4.10
N SER A 148 3.88 -10.21 -4.80
CA SER A 148 2.67 -9.37 -4.69
C SER A 148 1.41 -10.12 -5.10
N HIS A 149 1.45 -10.90 -6.20
CA HIS A 149 0.30 -11.70 -6.62
C HIS A 149 -0.12 -12.76 -5.58
N ARG A 150 0.84 -13.32 -4.83
CA ARG A 150 0.52 -14.24 -3.72
C ARG A 150 -0.20 -13.51 -2.58
N VAL A 151 0.22 -12.30 -2.25
CA VAL A 151 -0.47 -11.48 -1.23
C VAL A 151 -1.87 -11.12 -1.71
N MET A 152 -2.05 -10.61 -2.94
CA MET A 152 -3.34 -10.27 -3.52
C MET A 152 -4.35 -11.44 -3.41
N ARG A 153 -3.92 -12.65 -3.79
CA ARG A 153 -4.79 -13.84 -3.66
C ARG A 153 -5.13 -14.17 -2.21
N LYS A 154 -4.16 -14.06 -1.28
CA LYS A 154 -4.40 -14.34 0.14
C LYS A 154 -5.38 -13.37 0.80
N ILE A 155 -5.46 -12.13 0.29
CA ILE A 155 -6.43 -11.14 0.77
C ILE A 155 -7.75 -11.17 -0.01
N GLY A 156 -7.99 -12.20 -0.82
CA GLY A 156 -9.26 -12.44 -1.51
C GLY A 156 -9.41 -11.77 -2.87
N MET A 157 -8.35 -11.15 -3.41
CA MET A 157 -8.42 -10.49 -4.71
C MET A 157 -8.29 -11.48 -5.87
N ARG A 158 -9.01 -11.24 -6.96
CA ARG A 158 -8.90 -11.97 -8.23
C ARG A 158 -8.32 -11.06 -9.32
N ARG A 159 -7.52 -11.60 -10.22
CA ARG A 159 -7.05 -10.88 -11.42
C ARG A 159 -8.24 -10.68 -12.37
N ILE A 160 -8.39 -9.46 -12.86
CA ILE A 160 -9.51 -9.08 -13.74
C ILE A 160 -9.06 -8.52 -15.07
N ASP A 161 -7.88 -7.88 -15.15
CA ASP A 161 -7.44 -7.17 -16.34
C ASP A 161 -5.93 -6.98 -16.38
N ASP A 162 -5.44 -6.47 -17.52
CA ASP A 162 -4.08 -6.02 -17.73
C ASP A 162 -4.11 -4.62 -18.34
N LEU A 163 -3.51 -3.64 -17.67
CA LEU A 163 -3.43 -2.26 -18.11
C LEU A 163 -2.07 -1.98 -18.76
N PRO A 164 -2.05 -1.47 -20.01
CA PRO A 164 -0.83 -0.95 -20.61
C PRO A 164 -0.27 0.23 -19.79
N THR A 165 1.05 0.33 -19.68
CA THR A 165 1.72 1.50 -19.11
C THR A 165 2.25 2.40 -20.22
N ALA A 166 2.58 3.66 -19.89
CA ALA A 166 3.13 4.64 -20.84
C ALA A 166 4.46 4.21 -21.50
N GLY A 167 5.16 3.22 -20.96
CA GLY A 167 6.24 2.50 -21.62
C GLY A 167 5.76 1.11 -22.03
N SER A 168 6.36 0.33 -22.80
CA SER A 168 5.93 -1.00 -23.29
C SER A 168 5.63 -2.05 -22.19
N GLY A 169 5.35 -1.64 -20.98
CA GLY A 169 5.02 -2.49 -19.84
C GLY A 169 3.51 -2.70 -19.65
N VAL A 170 3.16 -3.64 -18.78
CA VAL A 170 1.79 -3.99 -18.41
C VAL A 170 1.68 -4.08 -16.89
N LEU A 171 0.58 -3.64 -16.32
CA LEU A 171 0.20 -3.85 -14.92
C LEU A 171 -0.98 -4.83 -14.85
N ALA A 172 -0.81 -5.91 -14.13
CA ALA A 172 -1.90 -6.81 -13.78
C ALA A 172 -2.81 -6.13 -12.76
N VAL A 173 -4.10 -6.07 -13.06
CA VAL A 173 -5.14 -5.53 -12.18
C VAL A 173 -5.79 -6.67 -11.40
N HIS A 174 -5.75 -6.57 -10.09
CA HIS A 174 -6.51 -7.44 -9.19
C HIS A 174 -7.60 -6.63 -8.50
N GLN A 175 -8.73 -7.27 -8.21
CA GLN A 175 -9.90 -6.63 -7.62
C GLN A 175 -10.50 -7.52 -6.53
N LEU A 176 -11.04 -6.87 -5.50
CA LEU A 176 -11.95 -7.45 -4.54
C LEU A 176 -13.18 -6.56 -4.46
N ASP A 177 -14.34 -7.13 -4.73
CA ASP A 177 -15.62 -6.48 -4.57
C ASP A 177 -16.08 -6.53 -3.11
N ARG A 178 -16.73 -5.47 -2.64
CA ARG A 178 -17.31 -5.44 -1.28
C ARG A 178 -18.25 -6.62 -1.02
N ALA A 179 -19.02 -7.04 -2.04
CA ALA A 179 -19.94 -8.16 -1.92
C ALA A 179 -19.24 -9.50 -1.61
N ASP A 180 -17.99 -9.63 -2.06
CA ASP A 180 -17.15 -10.83 -1.86
C ASP A 180 -16.24 -10.71 -0.62
N TRP A 181 -16.14 -9.51 -0.04
CA TRP A 181 -15.32 -9.28 1.15
C TRP A 181 -15.88 -10.04 2.36
N ARG A 182 -14.99 -10.71 3.07
CA ARG A 182 -15.24 -11.31 4.39
C ARG A 182 -14.14 -10.81 5.32
N PRO A 183 -14.48 -10.19 6.46
CA PRO A 183 -13.48 -9.79 7.46
C PRO A 183 -12.77 -11.03 8.00
N ALA A 184 -11.48 -10.87 8.36
CA ALA A 184 -10.67 -11.93 8.93
C ALA A 184 -10.91 -12.11 10.42
#